data_eac90efcfdf397ce56aaf3a2fac62dd7
#
_entry.id   eac90efcfdf397ce56aaf3a2fac62dd7
#
_cell.length_a   1.000
_cell.length_b   1.000
_cell.length_c   1.000
_cell.angle_alpha   90.00
_cell.angle_beta   90.00
_cell.angle_gamma   90.00
#
_symmetry.space_group_name_H-M   'P 1'
#
loop_
_entity.id
_entity.type
_entity.pdbx_description
1 polymer ?
#
loop_
_entity_poly.entity_id
_entity_poly.type
_entity_poly.pdbx_seq_one_letter_code
_entity_poly.pdbx_strand_id
1 'polypeptide(L)'
;MTSETPDSASSAPVHFATLASLQARVGQHLATSPWVLIDQQRIDLFAQATGDHQWIHVDPVRAAAGPFGTPIAHGFLTLSLLPELAASAMHIDDVKMGVNYGLNRVRFMAPVPVGSRLRGQLRLKAYEPIEGGAQLTMEVSIEREGAVKPVCVAEAVSRRFI
;
A
#
# COMPACT_ATOMS: atom_id res chain seq x y z
N MET A 1 8.21 25.86 26.52
CA MET A 1 8.67 25.01 25.41
C MET A 1 7.53 24.10 25.06
N THR A 2 6.73 24.50 24.10
CA THR A 2 5.58 23.76 23.59
C THR A 2 6.08 22.78 22.55
N SER A 3 5.98 21.48 22.85
CA SER A 3 6.24 20.41 21.90
C SER A 3 5.09 20.37 20.90
N GLU A 4 5.34 20.84 19.70
CA GLU A 4 4.46 20.61 18.56
C GLU A 4 4.49 19.13 18.21
N THR A 5 3.37 18.47 18.40
CA THR A 5 3.08 17.15 17.85
C THR A 5 2.96 17.31 16.33
N PRO A 6 3.70 16.54 15.52
CA PRO A 6 3.53 16.63 14.07
C PRO A 6 2.14 16.12 13.68
N ASP A 7 1.46 16.98 12.99
CA ASP A 7 0.14 16.96 12.45
C ASP A 7 -0.18 15.64 11.70
N SER A 8 -1.17 14.91 12.19
CA SER A 8 -1.82 13.80 11.49
C SER A 8 -2.88 14.35 10.53
N ALA A 9 -2.53 15.31 9.68
CA ALA A 9 -3.41 15.77 8.64
C ALA A 9 -3.64 14.63 7.65
N SER A 10 -4.77 13.94 7.78
CA SER A 10 -5.34 13.12 6.71
C SER A 10 -5.64 14.06 5.55
N SER A 11 -4.70 14.16 4.61
CA SER A 11 -4.96 14.89 3.37
C SER A 11 -6.08 14.18 2.62
N ALA A 12 -7.11 14.94 2.20
CA ALA A 12 -8.18 14.40 1.35
C ALA A 12 -7.58 13.73 0.11
N PRO A 13 -8.22 12.68 -0.43
CA PRO A 13 -7.75 12.02 -1.65
C PRO A 13 -7.58 13.02 -2.80
N VAL A 14 -6.54 12.82 -3.60
CA VAL A 14 -6.36 13.61 -4.83
C VAL A 14 -7.40 13.18 -5.86
N HIS A 15 -8.14 14.13 -6.43
CA HIS A 15 -9.16 13.88 -7.44
C HIS A 15 -8.65 14.12 -8.85
N PHE A 16 -8.93 13.16 -9.73
CA PHE A 16 -8.72 13.26 -11.17
C PHE A 16 -10.08 13.13 -11.86
N ALA A 17 -10.47 14.14 -12.64
CA ALA A 17 -11.77 14.17 -13.29
C ALA A 17 -11.96 13.02 -14.29
N THR A 18 -10.90 12.59 -14.95
CA THR A 18 -10.97 11.51 -15.94
C THR A 18 -9.74 10.60 -15.87
N LEU A 19 -9.95 9.32 -16.21
CA LEU A 19 -8.86 8.36 -16.37
C LEU A 19 -7.85 8.83 -17.43
N ALA A 20 -8.32 9.41 -18.53
CA ALA A 20 -7.48 9.92 -19.61
C ALA A 20 -6.53 11.05 -19.15
N SER A 21 -6.91 11.83 -18.15
CA SER A 21 -6.06 12.89 -17.60
C SER A 21 -4.77 12.39 -16.99
N LEU A 22 -4.72 11.13 -16.60
CA LEU A 22 -3.52 10.49 -16.05
C LEU A 22 -2.42 10.28 -17.09
N GLN A 23 -2.75 10.24 -18.38
CA GLN A 23 -1.75 10.06 -19.45
C GLN A 23 -0.67 11.14 -19.40
N ALA A 24 -1.03 12.38 -19.12
CA ALA A 24 -0.09 13.49 -18.98
C ALA A 24 0.72 13.45 -17.65
N ARG A 25 0.39 12.53 -16.76
CA ARG A 25 1.02 12.36 -15.45
C ARG A 25 2.03 11.22 -15.39
N VAL A 26 2.30 10.54 -16.51
CA VAL A 26 3.30 9.48 -16.57
C VAL A 26 4.66 10.00 -16.09
N GLY A 27 5.31 9.24 -15.22
CA GLY A 27 6.57 9.60 -14.58
C GLY A 27 6.44 10.48 -13.32
N GLN A 28 5.23 10.91 -12.94
CA GLN A 28 5.00 11.78 -11.80
C GLN A 28 4.49 11.02 -10.57
N HIS A 29 4.81 11.55 -9.39
CA HIS A 29 4.12 11.22 -8.16
C HIS A 29 2.67 11.72 -8.25
N LEU A 30 1.70 10.86 -7.97
CA LEU A 30 0.28 11.20 -8.04
C LEU A 30 -0.31 11.54 -6.69
N ALA A 31 -0.03 10.73 -5.67
CA ALA A 31 -0.65 10.86 -4.38
C ALA A 31 0.11 10.09 -3.29
N THR A 32 -0.13 10.48 -2.05
CA THR A 32 0.33 9.80 -0.84
C THR A 32 -0.88 9.40 -0.01
N SER A 33 -0.94 8.15 0.42
CA SER A 33 -2.05 7.68 1.26
C SER A 33 -1.95 8.20 2.70
N PRO A 34 -3.06 8.23 3.44
CA PRO A 34 -3.00 8.29 4.90
C PRO A 34 -2.24 7.11 5.50
N TRP A 35 -1.88 7.23 6.77
CA TRP A 35 -1.28 6.15 7.54
C TRP A 35 -2.33 5.09 7.90
N VAL A 36 -1.97 3.82 7.76
CA VAL A 36 -2.78 2.65 8.11
C VAL A 36 -2.10 1.87 9.22
N LEU A 37 -2.82 1.60 10.31
CA LEU A 37 -2.32 0.82 11.43
C LEU A 37 -2.32 -0.68 11.07
N ILE A 38 -1.22 -1.35 11.36
CA ILE A 38 -1.06 -2.80 11.22
C ILE A 38 -1.02 -3.42 12.62
N ASP A 39 -2.20 -3.68 13.17
CA ASP A 39 -2.36 -4.33 14.46
C ASP A 39 -2.37 -5.86 14.36
N GLN A 40 -2.33 -6.54 15.49
CA GLN A 40 -2.35 -8.00 15.56
C GLN A 40 -3.65 -8.57 14.98
N GLN A 41 -4.78 -7.90 15.18
CA GLN A 41 -6.07 -8.35 14.64
C GLN A 41 -6.05 -8.42 13.11
N ARG A 42 -5.47 -7.42 12.44
CA ARG A 42 -5.33 -7.40 10.98
C ARG A 42 -4.43 -8.54 10.50
N ILE A 43 -3.34 -8.81 11.21
CA ILE A 43 -2.42 -9.92 10.91
C ILE A 43 -3.12 -11.27 11.08
N ASP A 44 -3.86 -11.47 12.18
CA ASP A 44 -4.59 -12.70 12.42
C ASP A 44 -5.69 -12.97 11.39
N LEU A 45 -6.43 -11.92 10.97
CA LEU A 45 -7.43 -12.01 9.91
C LEU A 45 -6.79 -12.40 8.56
N PHE A 46 -5.62 -11.85 8.25
CA PHE A 46 -4.90 -12.24 7.04
C PHE A 46 -4.44 -13.70 7.09
N ALA A 47 -3.91 -14.14 8.23
CA ALA A 47 -3.53 -15.54 8.44
C ALA A 47 -4.73 -16.49 8.26
N GLN A 48 -5.91 -16.14 8.80
CA GLN A 48 -7.13 -16.91 8.63
C GLN A 48 -7.58 -16.96 7.16
N ALA A 49 -7.53 -15.81 6.47
CA ALA A 49 -7.96 -15.72 5.07
C ALA A 49 -7.06 -16.50 4.10
N THR A 50 -5.77 -16.62 4.39
CA THR A 50 -4.77 -17.19 3.48
C THR A 50 -4.26 -18.56 3.90
N GLY A 51 -4.44 -18.95 5.16
CA GLY A 51 -3.89 -20.17 5.73
C GLY A 51 -2.42 -20.08 6.16
N ASP A 52 -1.80 -18.89 6.08
CA ASP A 52 -0.43 -18.69 6.56
C ASP A 52 -0.41 -18.36 8.05
N HIS A 53 -0.31 -19.41 8.86
CA HIS A 53 -0.28 -19.35 10.32
C HIS A 53 1.15 -19.51 10.88
N GLN A 54 2.17 -19.06 10.16
CA GLN A 54 3.54 -19.12 10.66
C GLN A 54 3.65 -18.35 11.99
N TRP A 55 4.35 -18.94 12.97
CA TRP A 55 4.41 -18.43 14.34
C TRP A 55 4.96 -16.99 14.45
N ILE A 56 5.82 -16.56 13.51
CA ILE A 56 6.38 -15.21 13.50
C ILE A 56 5.29 -14.13 13.33
N HIS A 57 4.10 -14.51 12.88
CA HIS A 57 2.96 -13.62 12.65
C HIS A 57 1.91 -13.73 13.75
N VAL A 58 1.60 -14.95 14.19
CA VAL A 58 0.37 -15.23 14.98
C VAL A 58 0.63 -15.70 16.40
N ASP A 59 1.88 -15.88 16.83
CA ASP A 59 2.25 -16.28 18.19
C ASP A 59 3.10 -15.20 18.87
N PRO A 60 2.47 -14.25 19.60
CA PRO A 60 3.21 -13.15 20.22
C PRO A 60 4.26 -13.58 21.24
N VAL A 61 4.00 -14.68 21.97
CA VAL A 61 4.93 -15.20 23.00
C VAL A 61 6.18 -15.77 22.33
N ARG A 62 5.99 -16.61 21.32
CA ARG A 62 7.11 -17.19 20.56
C ARG A 62 7.84 -16.13 19.73
N ALA A 63 7.12 -15.20 19.13
CA ALA A 63 7.70 -14.13 18.34
C ALA A 63 8.56 -13.17 19.17
N ALA A 64 8.20 -12.92 20.44
CA ALA A 64 8.98 -12.11 21.35
C ALA A 64 10.37 -12.71 21.64
N ALA A 65 10.47 -14.04 21.64
CA ALA A 65 11.74 -14.76 21.78
C ALA A 65 12.45 -15.04 20.44
N GLY A 66 11.83 -14.65 19.33
CA GLY A 66 12.34 -14.88 17.98
C GLY A 66 13.25 -13.76 17.46
N PRO A 67 13.68 -13.87 16.19
CA PRO A 67 14.69 -12.98 15.61
C PRO A 67 14.20 -11.52 15.45
N PHE A 68 12.89 -11.26 15.43
CA PHE A 68 12.32 -9.94 15.28
C PHE A 68 11.90 -9.29 16.61
N GLY A 69 11.85 -10.08 17.72
CA GLY A 69 11.49 -9.61 19.05
C GLY A 69 10.00 -9.25 19.23
N THR A 70 9.19 -9.44 18.21
CA THR A 70 7.76 -9.13 18.16
C THR A 70 7.12 -9.83 16.97
N PRO A 71 5.80 -10.03 16.93
CA PRO A 71 5.13 -10.45 15.71
C PRO A 71 5.37 -9.44 14.57
N ILE A 72 5.49 -9.95 13.36
CA ILE A 72 5.59 -9.15 12.14
C ILE A 72 4.43 -9.46 11.20
N ALA A 73 4.03 -8.47 10.41
CA ALA A 73 3.05 -8.67 9.35
C ALA A 73 3.63 -9.59 8.26
N HIS A 74 2.74 -10.39 7.63
CA HIS A 74 3.10 -11.09 6.41
C HIS A 74 3.52 -10.09 5.33
N GLY A 75 4.57 -10.40 4.57
CA GLY A 75 4.90 -9.59 3.40
C GLY A 75 3.73 -9.47 2.43
N PHE A 76 2.99 -10.57 2.23
CA PHE A 76 1.79 -10.57 1.40
C PHE A 76 0.61 -9.77 1.99
N LEU A 77 0.52 -9.61 3.31
CA LEU A 77 -0.43 -8.65 3.90
C LEU A 77 -0.07 -7.23 3.48
N THR A 78 1.19 -6.84 3.64
CA THR A 78 1.68 -5.52 3.23
C THR A 78 1.39 -5.27 1.74
N LEU A 79 1.67 -6.22 0.87
CA LEU A 79 1.37 -6.14 -0.56
C LEU A 79 -0.14 -6.02 -0.83
N SER A 80 -0.96 -6.74 -0.09
CA SER A 80 -2.43 -6.75 -0.23
C SER A 80 -3.08 -5.42 0.16
N LEU A 81 -2.35 -4.51 0.81
CA LEU A 81 -2.82 -3.16 1.13
C LEU A 81 -2.79 -2.21 -0.08
N LEU A 82 -2.16 -2.57 -1.19
CA LEU A 82 -2.06 -1.69 -2.36
C LEU A 82 -3.40 -1.08 -2.79
N PRO A 83 -4.52 -1.83 -2.87
CA PRO A 83 -5.82 -1.25 -3.22
C PRO A 83 -6.35 -0.25 -2.18
N GLU A 84 -6.20 -0.53 -0.89
CA GLU A 84 -6.61 0.35 0.20
C GLU A 84 -5.80 1.65 0.18
N LEU A 85 -4.47 1.55 0.05
CA LEU A 85 -3.58 2.70 -0.01
C LEU A 85 -3.87 3.57 -1.24
N ALA A 86 -4.11 2.95 -2.39
CA ALA A 86 -4.46 3.68 -3.61
C ALA A 86 -5.82 4.37 -3.50
N ALA A 87 -6.85 3.67 -3.02
CA ALA A 87 -8.21 4.22 -2.90
C ALA A 87 -8.30 5.35 -1.87
N SER A 88 -7.51 5.28 -0.80
CA SER A 88 -7.44 6.37 0.19
C SER A 88 -6.59 7.55 -0.26
N ALA A 89 -5.69 7.36 -1.20
CA ALA A 89 -4.79 8.39 -1.70
C ALA A 89 -5.38 9.18 -2.87
N MET A 90 -6.09 8.52 -3.78
CA MET A 90 -6.59 9.14 -5.01
C MET A 90 -7.92 8.55 -5.48
N HIS A 91 -8.70 9.37 -6.16
CA HIS A 91 -9.96 9.00 -6.80
C HIS A 91 -9.98 9.47 -8.25
N ILE A 92 -10.52 8.65 -9.16
CA ILE A 92 -10.70 8.99 -10.58
C ILE A 92 -12.21 8.94 -10.84
N ASP A 93 -12.81 10.10 -11.13
CA ASP A 93 -14.26 10.29 -11.06
C ASP A 93 -15.04 9.47 -12.10
N ASP A 94 -14.48 9.24 -13.29
CA ASP A 94 -15.13 8.49 -14.37
C ASP A 94 -14.86 6.98 -14.34
N VAL A 95 -14.03 6.49 -13.43
CA VAL A 95 -13.74 5.05 -13.30
C VAL A 95 -14.84 4.34 -12.53
N LYS A 96 -15.44 3.33 -13.14
CA LYS A 96 -16.49 2.48 -12.56
C LYS A 96 -15.97 1.19 -11.97
N MET A 97 -14.84 0.68 -12.49
CA MET A 97 -14.28 -0.59 -12.04
C MET A 97 -12.76 -0.60 -12.18
N GLY A 98 -12.09 -1.19 -11.21
CA GLY A 98 -10.66 -1.46 -11.26
C GLY A 98 -10.37 -2.93 -10.99
N VAL A 99 -9.48 -3.51 -11.77
CA VAL A 99 -9.05 -4.91 -11.65
C VAL A 99 -7.54 -4.95 -11.46
N ASN A 100 -7.08 -5.69 -10.45
CA ASN A 100 -5.66 -6.00 -10.31
C ASN A 100 -5.28 -7.00 -11.40
N TYR A 101 -4.35 -6.61 -12.27
CA TYR A 101 -3.94 -7.44 -13.40
C TYR A 101 -2.68 -8.23 -13.11
N GLY A 102 -1.72 -7.61 -12.40
CA GLY A 102 -0.47 -8.28 -12.06
C GLY A 102 0.52 -7.37 -11.36
N LEU A 103 1.71 -7.91 -11.19
CA LEU A 103 2.86 -7.25 -10.60
C LEU A 103 4.08 -7.54 -11.45
N ASN A 104 4.78 -6.50 -11.91
CA ASN A 104 6.02 -6.69 -12.66
C ASN A 104 7.20 -6.97 -11.71
N ARG A 105 7.20 -6.33 -10.54
CA ARG A 105 8.25 -6.45 -9.56
C ARG A 105 7.71 -6.18 -8.17
N VAL A 106 8.15 -6.96 -7.19
CA VAL A 106 7.91 -6.74 -5.75
C VAL A 106 9.17 -7.02 -4.97
N ARG A 107 9.47 -6.19 -3.99
CA ARG A 107 10.54 -6.42 -3.00
C ARG A 107 10.05 -6.03 -1.62
N PHE A 108 10.16 -6.96 -0.69
CA PHE A 108 9.97 -6.73 0.74
C PHE A 108 11.33 -6.41 1.34
N MET A 109 11.56 -5.15 1.67
CA MET A 109 12.89 -4.63 2.00
C MET A 109 13.18 -4.67 3.49
N ALA A 110 12.13 -4.66 4.33
CA ALA A 110 12.23 -4.70 5.78
C ALA A 110 10.98 -5.34 6.39
N PRO A 111 11.10 -5.97 7.58
CA PRO A 111 9.94 -6.47 8.30
C PRO A 111 9.05 -5.34 8.77
N VAL A 112 7.75 -5.65 8.93
CA VAL A 112 6.74 -4.73 9.47
C VAL A 112 6.32 -5.25 10.84
N PRO A 113 6.89 -4.74 11.94
CA PRO A 113 6.48 -5.10 13.28
C PRO A 113 5.01 -4.79 13.53
N VAL A 114 4.33 -5.63 14.32
CA VAL A 114 2.97 -5.34 14.80
C VAL A 114 2.91 -3.96 15.45
N GLY A 115 1.83 -3.21 15.22
CA GLY A 115 1.68 -1.84 15.70
C GLY A 115 2.30 -0.77 14.79
N SER A 116 2.96 -1.16 13.69
CA SER A 116 3.47 -0.23 12.69
C SER A 116 2.34 0.49 11.98
N ARG A 117 2.63 1.73 11.54
CA ARG A 117 1.76 2.48 10.63
C ARG A 117 2.44 2.54 9.26
N LEU A 118 1.69 2.21 8.22
CA LEU A 118 2.15 2.18 6.83
C LEU A 118 1.40 3.20 5.97
N ARG A 119 2.08 3.74 4.97
CA ARG A 119 1.46 4.55 3.92
C ARG A 119 2.10 4.26 2.56
N GLY A 120 1.36 4.54 1.49
CA GLY A 120 1.82 4.39 0.12
C GLY A 120 2.16 5.72 -0.54
N GLN A 121 3.30 5.75 -1.23
CA GLN A 121 3.68 6.79 -2.20
C GLN A 121 3.40 6.23 -3.59
N LEU A 122 2.48 6.85 -4.33
CA LEU A 122 2.01 6.37 -5.63
C LEU A 122 2.62 7.20 -6.77
N ARG A 123 3.35 6.53 -7.66
CA ARG A 123 3.94 7.12 -8.87
C ARG A 123 3.43 6.39 -10.11
N LEU A 124 2.92 7.12 -11.08
CA LEU A 124 2.49 6.53 -12.35
C LEU A 124 3.70 6.27 -13.25
N LYS A 125 3.95 5.02 -13.62
CA LYS A 125 5.04 4.62 -14.52
C LYS A 125 4.62 4.51 -15.98
N ALA A 126 3.43 3.98 -16.23
CA ALA A 126 2.91 3.82 -17.58
C ALA A 126 1.38 3.95 -17.61
N TYR A 127 0.89 4.43 -18.72
CA TYR A 127 -0.52 4.53 -19.08
C TYR A 127 -0.70 3.94 -20.48
N GLU A 128 -1.48 2.87 -20.59
CA GLU A 128 -1.72 2.16 -21.84
C GLU A 128 -3.23 2.11 -22.11
N PRO A 129 -3.74 2.80 -23.15
CA PRO A 129 -5.15 2.68 -23.51
C PRO A 129 -5.52 1.24 -23.84
N ILE A 130 -6.68 0.81 -23.32
CA ILE A 130 -7.30 -0.47 -23.67
C ILE A 130 -8.77 -0.23 -24.01
N GLU A 131 -9.45 -1.24 -24.56
CA GLU A 131 -10.88 -1.14 -24.82
C GLU A 131 -11.65 -0.89 -23.52
N GLY A 132 -12.45 0.18 -23.48
CA GLY A 132 -13.25 0.58 -22.32
C GLY A 132 -12.47 1.20 -21.16
N GLY A 133 -11.18 1.52 -21.33
CA GLY A 133 -10.41 2.13 -20.23
C GLY A 133 -8.91 2.23 -20.49
N ALA A 134 -8.14 1.99 -19.45
CA ALA A 134 -6.67 1.99 -19.52
C ALA A 134 -6.05 0.97 -18.56
N GLN A 135 -4.89 0.46 -18.96
CA GLN A 135 -3.97 -0.26 -18.07
C GLN A 135 -2.97 0.73 -17.48
N LEU A 136 -2.87 0.72 -16.16
CA LEU A 136 -1.95 1.58 -15.41
C LEU A 136 -0.86 0.72 -14.78
N THR A 137 0.38 1.15 -14.92
CA THR A 137 1.51 0.63 -14.14
C THR A 137 1.91 1.65 -13.09
N MET A 138 1.71 1.30 -11.83
CA MET A 138 2.02 2.13 -10.67
C MET A 138 3.21 1.58 -9.91
N GLU A 139 4.21 2.42 -9.65
CA GLU A 139 5.19 2.14 -8.61
C GLU A 139 4.66 2.64 -7.28
N VAL A 140 4.54 1.74 -6.32
CA VAL A 140 4.11 2.06 -4.97
C VAL A 140 5.21 1.73 -3.99
N SER A 141 5.73 2.75 -3.31
CA SER A 141 6.64 2.60 -2.18
C SER A 141 5.81 2.62 -0.90
N ILE A 142 5.82 1.53 -0.15
CA ILE A 142 5.13 1.45 1.15
C ILE A 142 6.14 1.80 2.23
N GLU A 143 5.87 2.90 2.91
CA GLU A 143 6.69 3.45 3.99
C GLU A 143 6.15 3.00 5.34
N ARG A 144 7.03 2.78 6.30
CA ARG A 144 6.71 2.61 7.72
C ARG A 144 7.05 3.89 8.48
N GLU A 145 6.15 4.38 9.30
CA GLU A 145 6.37 5.56 10.14
C GLU A 145 7.63 5.41 10.98
N GLY A 146 8.48 6.44 10.95
CA GLY A 146 9.76 6.46 11.65
C GLY A 146 10.90 5.66 10.99
N ALA A 147 10.66 4.97 9.86
CA ALA A 147 11.70 4.28 9.13
C ALA A 147 12.27 5.14 7.99
N VAL A 148 13.57 4.99 7.73
CA VAL A 148 14.26 5.74 6.65
C VAL A 148 14.00 5.13 5.28
N LYS A 149 13.85 3.79 5.23
CA LYS A 149 13.65 3.05 3.98
C LYS A 149 12.24 2.48 3.90
N PRO A 150 11.67 2.35 2.69
CA PRO A 150 10.38 1.68 2.51
C PRO A 150 10.47 0.21 2.95
N VAL A 151 9.36 -0.33 3.41
CA VAL A 151 9.24 -1.75 3.79
C VAL A 151 8.90 -2.63 2.58
N CYS A 152 8.25 -2.04 1.57
CA CYS A 152 7.91 -2.73 0.32
C CYS A 152 7.95 -1.74 -0.84
N VAL A 153 8.45 -2.19 -1.98
CA VAL A 153 8.29 -1.47 -3.26
C VAL A 153 7.69 -2.45 -4.26
N ALA A 154 6.57 -2.05 -4.85
CA ALA A 154 5.84 -2.86 -5.82
C ALA A 154 5.59 -2.07 -7.10
N GLU A 155 5.78 -2.72 -8.23
CA GLU A 155 5.33 -2.24 -9.52
C GLU A 155 4.05 -3.00 -9.89
N ALA A 156 2.91 -2.36 -9.62
CA ALA A 156 1.58 -2.94 -9.75
C ALA A 156 0.93 -2.55 -11.08
N VAL A 157 0.36 -3.52 -11.76
CA VAL A 157 -0.39 -3.34 -13.00
C VAL A 157 -1.87 -3.54 -12.71
N SER A 158 -2.68 -2.53 -13.01
CA SER A 158 -4.14 -2.58 -12.87
C SER A 158 -4.83 -2.10 -14.14
N ARG A 159 -6.02 -2.61 -14.39
CA ARG A 159 -6.90 -2.15 -15.46
C ARG A 159 -8.05 -1.36 -14.88
N ARG A 160 -8.32 -0.20 -15.44
CA ARG A 160 -9.37 0.72 -15.02
C ARG A 160 -10.36 0.88 -16.17
N PHE A 161 -11.66 0.75 -15.87
CA PHE A 161 -12.74 0.80 -16.84
C PHE A 161 -13.67 1.97 -16.53
N ILE A 162 -14.06 2.73 -17.56
CA ILE A 162 -14.94 3.89 -17.50
C ILE A 162 -16.36 3.56 -17.94
#